data_f3cb131d67650a5598a03d2a1bb957f3
#
_entry.id   f3cb131d67650a5598a03d2a1bb957f3
#
_cell.length_a   1.000
_cell.length_b   1.000
_cell.length_c   1.000
_cell.angle_alpha   90.00
_cell.angle_beta   90.00
_cell.angle_gamma   90.00
#
_symmetry.space_group_name_H-M   'P 1'
#
loop_
_entity.id
_entity.type
_entity.pdbx_description
1 polymer ?
#
loop_
_entity_poly.entity_id
_entity_poly.type
_entity_poly.pdbx_seq_one_letter_code
_entity_poly.pdbx_strand_id
1 'polypeptide(L)'
;MEFRNPSDAEIREILAHPRTVAVVGCSDNPARDSLRIAMLLRRKGHRVIPVNSQLAPDALVDTLGEQCYPDLASIPGPIDMVDVFRRSEHVAEIANAAIAKGARVLWCQLGVIDVKSAGRARAAGMTVVMDRCPAVEYGRLF
;
A
#
# COMPACT_ATOMS: atom_id res chain seq x y z
N MET A 1 4.04 20.51 -12.06
CA MET A 1 3.36 20.69 -10.77
C MET A 1 4.14 19.96 -9.69
N GLU A 2 4.41 20.60 -8.60
CA GLU A 2 5.14 20.04 -7.49
C GLU A 2 4.23 19.20 -6.62
N PHE A 3 4.68 18.00 -6.25
CA PHE A 3 3.95 17.13 -5.33
C PHE A 3 4.32 17.44 -3.89
N ARG A 4 3.32 17.48 -3.02
CA ARG A 4 3.52 17.55 -1.56
C ARG A 4 2.75 16.43 -0.88
N ASN A 5 3.40 15.74 0.04
CA ASN A 5 2.72 14.77 0.89
C ASN A 5 1.66 15.46 1.76
N PRO A 6 0.64 14.70 2.21
CA PRO A 6 -0.29 15.18 3.21
C PRO A 6 0.44 15.63 4.48
N SER A 7 -0.23 16.43 5.30
CA SER A 7 0.31 16.86 6.59
C SER A 7 0.54 15.66 7.53
N ASP A 8 1.35 15.88 8.55
CA ASP A 8 1.57 14.86 9.58
C ASP A 8 0.25 14.43 10.25
N ALA A 9 -0.66 15.38 10.47
CA ALA A 9 -1.96 15.07 11.04
C ALA A 9 -2.78 14.14 10.13
N GLU A 10 -2.74 14.36 8.81
CA GLU A 10 -3.44 13.52 7.84
C GLU A 10 -2.80 12.13 7.74
N ILE A 11 -1.47 12.05 7.73
CA ILE A 11 -0.76 10.77 7.71
C ILE A 11 -1.05 9.98 8.99
N ARG A 12 -1.04 10.65 10.14
CA ARG A 12 -1.39 10.03 11.41
C ARG A 12 -2.81 9.47 11.38
N GLU A 13 -3.76 10.23 10.84
CA GLU A 13 -5.15 9.81 10.70
C GLU A 13 -5.28 8.54 9.82
N ILE A 14 -4.54 8.48 8.71
CA ILE A 14 -4.52 7.30 7.85
C ILE A 14 -4.08 6.07 8.63
N LEU A 15 -3.02 6.19 9.44
CA LEU A 15 -2.41 5.07 10.15
C LEU A 15 -3.12 4.71 11.46
N ALA A 16 -3.88 5.64 12.06
CA ALA A 16 -4.50 5.47 13.37
C ALA A 16 -5.68 4.50 13.35
N HIS A 17 -6.37 4.36 12.23
CA HIS A 17 -7.58 3.54 12.13
C HIS A 17 -7.33 2.28 11.33
N PRO A 18 -7.85 1.11 11.78
CA PRO A 18 -7.73 -0.13 11.02
C PRO A 18 -8.33 0.01 9.61
N ARG A 19 -7.59 -0.53 8.63
CA ARG A 19 -7.96 -0.45 7.22
C ARG A 19 -7.68 -1.79 6.56
N THR A 20 -8.32 -2.02 5.41
CA THR A 20 -7.94 -3.09 4.50
C THR A 20 -6.85 -2.55 3.58
N VAL A 21 -5.65 -3.09 3.71
CA VAL A 21 -4.46 -2.64 2.98
C VAL A 21 -3.99 -3.73 2.03
N ALA A 22 -3.91 -3.40 0.75
CA ALA A 22 -3.28 -4.28 -0.24
C ALA A 22 -1.80 -3.88 -0.36
N VAL A 23 -0.90 -4.81 -0.11
CA VAL A 23 0.54 -4.60 -0.23
C VAL A 23 1.00 -5.15 -1.57
N VAL A 24 1.22 -4.27 -2.54
CA VAL A 24 1.61 -4.63 -3.91
C VAL A 24 3.12 -4.81 -4.00
N GLY A 25 3.54 -5.98 -4.46
CA GLY A 25 4.94 -6.37 -4.47
C GLY A 25 5.39 -7.02 -3.16
N CYS A 26 4.44 -7.55 -2.40
CA CYS A 26 4.73 -8.22 -1.13
C CYS A 26 5.54 -9.50 -1.36
N SER A 27 6.73 -9.58 -0.76
CA SER A 27 7.58 -10.77 -0.82
C SER A 27 7.14 -11.82 0.20
N ASP A 28 7.50 -13.08 -0.03
CA ASP A 28 7.37 -14.14 0.97
C ASP A 28 8.66 -14.32 1.79
N ASN A 29 9.68 -13.53 1.51
CA ASN A 29 10.96 -13.57 2.21
C ASN A 29 10.94 -12.61 3.40
N PRO A 30 11.05 -13.10 4.65
CA PRO A 30 11.01 -12.24 5.85
C PRO A 30 12.18 -11.25 5.96
N ALA A 31 13.23 -11.42 5.15
CA ALA A 31 14.33 -10.44 5.09
C ALA A 31 13.98 -9.23 4.21
N ARG A 32 12.90 -9.28 3.45
CA ARG A 32 12.47 -8.18 2.58
C ARG A 32 11.59 -7.20 3.33
N ASP A 33 11.77 -5.91 3.05
CA ASP A 33 11.00 -4.83 3.68
C ASP A 33 9.51 -4.96 3.45
N SER A 34 9.08 -5.40 2.26
CA SER A 34 7.66 -5.51 1.94
C SER A 34 6.93 -6.46 2.90
N LEU A 35 7.52 -7.60 3.23
CA LEU A 35 6.90 -8.52 4.17
C LEU A 35 6.98 -8.00 5.60
N ARG A 36 8.10 -7.39 6.01
CA ARG A 36 8.23 -6.81 7.35
C ARG A 36 7.18 -5.72 7.59
N ILE A 37 6.97 -4.85 6.60
CA ILE A 37 5.96 -3.79 6.70
C ILE A 37 4.55 -4.38 6.69
N ALA A 38 4.29 -5.38 5.84
CA ALA A 38 3.00 -6.08 5.84
C ALA A 38 2.68 -6.67 7.22
N MET A 39 3.65 -7.32 7.85
CA MET A 39 3.50 -7.87 9.19
C MET A 39 3.30 -6.78 10.24
N LEU A 40 4.02 -5.66 10.13
CA LEU A 40 3.84 -4.51 11.03
C LEU A 40 2.42 -3.95 10.93
N LEU A 41 1.93 -3.73 9.72
CA LEU A 41 0.58 -3.22 9.50
C LEU A 41 -0.47 -4.16 10.12
N ARG A 42 -0.27 -5.48 9.95
CA ARG A 42 -1.16 -6.46 10.58
C ARG A 42 -1.14 -6.34 12.10
N ARG A 43 0.04 -6.21 12.70
CA ARG A 43 0.16 -6.02 14.16
C ARG A 43 -0.52 -4.74 14.66
N LYS A 44 -0.59 -3.72 13.80
CA LYS A 44 -1.27 -2.45 14.11
C LYS A 44 -2.78 -2.52 13.93
N GLY A 45 -3.32 -3.70 13.57
CA GLY A 45 -4.76 -3.91 13.48
C GLY A 45 -5.33 -3.82 12.06
N HIS A 46 -4.50 -3.61 11.04
CA HIS A 46 -4.97 -3.59 9.66
C HIS A 46 -5.18 -5.01 9.13
N ARG A 47 -6.14 -5.16 8.23
CA ARG A 47 -6.25 -6.35 7.40
C ARG A 47 -5.30 -6.18 6.23
N VAL A 48 -4.33 -7.07 6.08
CA VAL A 48 -3.28 -6.94 5.07
C VAL A 48 -3.42 -8.04 4.03
N ILE A 49 -3.62 -7.64 2.78
CA ILE A 49 -3.79 -8.56 1.65
C ILE A 49 -2.55 -8.46 0.77
N PRO A 50 -1.74 -9.53 0.65
CA PRO A 50 -0.56 -9.49 -0.22
C PRO A 50 -0.94 -9.61 -1.69
N VAL A 51 -0.26 -8.83 -2.54
CA VAL A 51 -0.42 -8.84 -3.99
C VAL A 51 0.93 -9.08 -4.63
N ASN A 52 1.08 -10.21 -5.30
CA ASN A 52 2.30 -10.58 -6.00
C ASN A 52 1.99 -11.71 -6.99
N SER A 53 2.18 -11.45 -8.28
CA SER A 53 1.90 -12.42 -9.34
C SER A 53 2.84 -13.62 -9.35
N GLN A 54 3.95 -13.56 -8.61
CA GLN A 54 4.96 -14.62 -8.55
C GLN A 54 4.74 -15.60 -7.40
N LEU A 55 3.78 -15.34 -6.51
CA LEU A 55 3.52 -16.17 -5.33
C LEU A 55 2.26 -17.02 -5.51
N ALA A 56 2.31 -18.24 -4.93
CA ALA A 56 1.11 -19.08 -4.85
C ALA A 56 0.05 -18.43 -3.95
N PRO A 57 -1.25 -18.73 -4.18
CA PRO A 57 -2.32 -18.14 -3.37
C PRO A 57 -2.18 -18.35 -1.85
N ASP A 58 -1.62 -19.48 -1.43
CA ASP A 58 -1.48 -19.83 -0.01
C ASP A 58 -0.12 -19.43 0.60
N ALA A 59 0.75 -18.79 -0.18
CA ALA A 59 2.14 -18.53 0.22
C ALA A 59 2.27 -17.77 1.54
N LEU A 60 1.34 -16.88 1.86
CA LEU A 60 1.41 -16.00 3.03
C LEU A 60 0.21 -16.17 3.99
N VAL A 61 -0.58 -17.24 3.82
CA VAL A 61 -1.75 -17.46 4.69
C VAL A 61 -1.32 -17.59 6.16
N ASP A 62 -0.26 -18.34 6.43
CA ASP A 62 0.21 -18.51 7.83
C ASP A 62 0.79 -17.23 8.40
N THR A 63 1.42 -16.39 7.56
CA THR A 63 2.10 -15.17 8.00
C THR A 63 1.14 -13.99 8.15
N LEU A 64 0.24 -13.81 7.18
CA LEU A 64 -0.65 -12.64 7.12
C LEU A 64 -2.11 -12.96 7.35
N GLY A 65 -2.48 -14.22 7.36
CA GLY A 65 -3.88 -14.62 7.52
C GLY A 65 -4.74 -14.41 6.28
N GLU A 66 -4.13 -14.11 5.13
CA GLU A 66 -4.82 -13.77 3.90
C GLU A 66 -4.19 -14.49 2.71
N GLN A 67 -5.02 -14.80 1.72
CA GLN A 67 -4.58 -15.31 0.44
C GLN A 67 -3.80 -14.24 -0.31
N CYS A 68 -2.79 -14.67 -1.09
CA CYS A 68 -2.07 -13.81 -2.01
C CYS A 68 -2.81 -13.73 -3.35
N TYR A 69 -2.92 -12.53 -3.91
CA TYR A 69 -3.59 -12.30 -5.20
C TYR A 69 -2.57 -11.82 -6.23
N PRO A 70 -2.77 -12.16 -7.53
CA PRO A 70 -1.83 -11.74 -8.57
C PRO A 70 -1.90 -10.24 -8.89
N ASP A 71 -3.05 -9.61 -8.66
CA ASP A 71 -3.30 -8.19 -8.93
C ASP A 71 -4.42 -7.65 -8.03
N LEU A 72 -4.59 -6.34 -8.05
CA LEU A 72 -5.63 -5.68 -7.25
C LEU A 72 -7.05 -6.06 -7.68
N ALA A 73 -7.26 -6.21 -8.98
CA ALA A 73 -8.59 -6.49 -9.52
C ALA A 73 -9.13 -7.84 -9.05
N SER A 74 -8.26 -8.80 -8.78
CA SER A 74 -8.64 -10.15 -8.33
C SER A 74 -9.11 -10.20 -6.87
N ILE A 75 -8.81 -9.18 -6.07
CA ILE A 75 -9.19 -9.17 -4.66
C ILE A 75 -10.69 -8.96 -4.53
N PRO A 76 -11.43 -9.88 -3.86
CA PRO A 76 -12.84 -9.64 -3.62
C PRO A 76 -13.05 -8.58 -2.54
N GLY A 77 -14.06 -7.72 -2.74
CA GLY A 77 -14.41 -6.69 -1.79
C GLY A 77 -13.57 -5.42 -1.86
N PRO A 78 -13.90 -4.42 -1.03
CA PRO A 78 -13.25 -3.12 -1.07
C PRO A 78 -11.86 -3.13 -0.44
N ILE A 79 -11.01 -2.21 -0.90
CA ILE A 79 -9.69 -1.95 -0.36
C ILE A 79 -9.63 -0.47 0.02
N ASP A 80 -9.11 -0.17 1.22
CA ASP A 80 -8.98 1.20 1.68
C ASP A 80 -7.67 1.83 1.24
N MET A 81 -6.57 1.08 1.32
CA MET A 81 -5.24 1.58 1.03
C MET A 81 -4.45 0.59 0.17
N VAL A 82 -3.72 1.13 -0.80
CA VAL A 82 -2.77 0.37 -1.61
C VAL A 82 -1.37 0.84 -1.23
N ASP A 83 -0.56 -0.06 -0.69
CA ASP A 83 0.82 0.20 -0.28
C ASP A 83 1.76 -0.40 -1.33
N VAL A 84 2.55 0.45 -1.99
CA VAL A 84 3.30 0.09 -3.20
C VAL A 84 4.76 -0.19 -2.88
N PHE A 85 5.16 -1.45 -3.05
CA PHE A 85 6.55 -1.94 -2.97
C PHE A 85 7.07 -2.34 -4.36
N ARG A 86 6.81 -1.50 -5.35
CA ARG A 86 7.32 -1.69 -6.71
C ARG A 86 8.11 -0.47 -7.13
N ARG A 87 8.95 -0.60 -8.16
CA ARG A 87 9.72 0.52 -8.69
C ARG A 87 8.78 1.61 -9.19
N SER A 88 9.26 2.86 -9.20
CA SER A 88 8.47 4.03 -9.60
C SER A 88 7.84 3.87 -10.99
N GLU A 89 8.50 3.17 -11.92
CA GLU A 89 7.99 2.91 -13.27
C GLU A 89 6.70 2.08 -13.28
N HIS A 90 6.39 1.36 -12.20
CA HIS A 90 5.17 0.56 -12.09
C HIS A 90 4.02 1.29 -11.41
N VAL A 91 4.26 2.49 -10.88
CA VAL A 91 3.23 3.22 -10.12
C VAL A 91 2.05 3.60 -10.99
N ALA A 92 2.27 3.94 -12.26
CA ALA A 92 1.19 4.33 -13.17
C ALA A 92 0.11 3.25 -13.30
N GLU A 93 0.51 2.02 -13.55
CA GLU A 93 -0.46 0.91 -13.68
C GLU A 93 -1.11 0.55 -12.35
N ILE A 94 -0.35 0.63 -11.25
CA ILE A 94 -0.88 0.34 -9.91
C ILE A 94 -1.88 1.42 -9.49
N ALA A 95 -1.59 2.69 -9.78
CA ALA A 95 -2.50 3.79 -9.50
C ALA A 95 -3.81 3.64 -10.26
N ASN A 96 -3.75 3.26 -11.55
CA ASN A 96 -4.95 3.02 -12.34
C ASN A 96 -5.79 1.86 -11.74
N ALA A 97 -5.14 0.78 -11.33
CA ALA A 97 -5.82 -0.34 -10.70
C ALA A 97 -6.43 0.05 -9.34
N ALA A 98 -5.73 0.87 -8.55
CA ALA A 98 -6.23 1.38 -7.28
C ALA A 98 -7.46 2.27 -7.46
N ILE A 99 -7.44 3.14 -8.47
CA ILE A 99 -8.59 3.99 -8.82
C ILE A 99 -9.79 3.12 -9.19
N ALA A 100 -9.58 2.13 -10.06
CA ALA A 100 -10.64 1.22 -10.49
C ALA A 100 -11.22 0.43 -9.33
N LYS A 101 -10.41 0.11 -8.33
CA LYS A 101 -10.81 -0.63 -7.14
C LYS A 101 -11.53 0.26 -6.11
N GLY A 102 -11.47 1.57 -6.28
CA GLY A 102 -12.09 2.51 -5.35
C GLY A 102 -11.31 2.71 -4.07
N ALA A 103 -10.01 2.44 -4.07
CA ALA A 103 -9.16 2.66 -2.90
C ALA A 103 -9.13 4.15 -2.53
N ARG A 104 -9.02 4.44 -1.24
CA ARG A 104 -9.00 5.81 -0.72
C ARG A 104 -7.60 6.38 -0.60
N VAL A 105 -6.60 5.53 -0.38
CA VAL A 105 -5.22 5.92 -0.14
C VAL A 105 -4.30 5.14 -1.06
N LEU A 106 -3.39 5.87 -1.72
CA LEU A 106 -2.26 5.30 -2.44
C LEU A 106 -1.01 5.68 -1.67
N TRP A 107 -0.31 4.68 -1.14
CA TRP A 107 0.90 4.87 -0.35
C TRP A 107 2.09 4.28 -1.10
N CYS A 108 3.04 5.13 -1.48
CA CYS A 108 4.27 4.71 -2.15
C CYS A 108 5.43 4.74 -1.17
N GLN A 109 6.17 3.64 -1.11
CA GLN A 109 7.28 3.45 -0.17
C GLN A 109 8.47 4.36 -0.45
N LEU A 110 9.47 4.33 0.44
CA LEU A 110 10.71 5.10 0.27
C LEU A 110 11.30 4.86 -1.11
N GLY A 111 11.62 5.94 -1.82
CA GLY A 111 12.20 5.90 -3.16
C GLY A 111 11.19 5.63 -4.28
N VAL A 112 9.92 5.40 -3.96
CA VAL A 112 8.87 5.17 -4.96
C VAL A 112 8.13 6.47 -5.20
N ILE A 113 8.37 7.07 -6.36
CA ILE A 113 7.86 8.41 -6.69
C ILE A 113 7.40 8.45 -8.14
N ASP A 114 6.17 8.91 -8.36
CA ASP A 114 5.64 9.24 -9.68
C ASP A 114 4.60 10.36 -9.55
N VAL A 115 5.02 11.58 -9.81
CA VAL A 115 4.20 12.77 -9.64
C VAL A 115 2.96 12.77 -10.55
N LYS A 116 3.09 12.30 -11.78
CA LYS A 116 1.95 12.22 -12.71
C LYS A 116 0.86 11.28 -12.18
N SER A 117 1.25 10.11 -11.71
CA SER A 117 0.31 9.13 -11.14
C SER A 117 -0.33 9.66 -9.87
N ALA A 118 0.43 10.36 -9.03
CA ALA A 118 -0.10 11.02 -7.84
C ALA A 118 -1.18 12.03 -8.21
N GLY A 119 -0.97 12.83 -9.25
CA GLY A 119 -1.95 13.79 -9.74
C GLY A 119 -3.23 13.12 -10.20
N ARG A 120 -3.12 12.02 -10.97
CA ARG A 120 -4.30 11.28 -11.44
C ARG A 120 -5.08 10.67 -10.27
N ALA A 121 -4.37 10.07 -9.31
CA ALA A 121 -5.01 9.47 -8.15
C ALA A 121 -5.72 10.52 -7.30
N ARG A 122 -5.11 11.68 -7.09
CA ARG A 122 -5.74 12.81 -6.38
C ARG A 122 -6.97 13.32 -7.12
N ALA A 123 -6.90 13.45 -8.44
CA ALA A 123 -8.04 13.87 -9.25
C ALA A 123 -9.21 12.88 -9.14
N ALA A 124 -8.93 11.61 -8.89
CA ALA A 124 -9.93 10.57 -8.64
C ALA A 124 -10.43 10.53 -7.19
N GLY A 125 -9.98 11.44 -6.33
CA GLY A 125 -10.43 11.53 -4.94
C GLY A 125 -9.57 10.81 -3.92
N MET A 126 -8.43 10.26 -4.33
CA MET A 126 -7.54 9.56 -3.41
C MET A 126 -6.60 10.51 -2.66
N THR A 127 -6.25 10.13 -1.45
CA THR A 127 -5.11 10.71 -0.73
C THR A 127 -3.86 9.94 -1.15
N VAL A 128 -2.80 10.66 -1.50
CA VAL A 128 -1.56 10.06 -1.98
C VAL A 128 -0.40 10.44 -1.07
N VAL A 129 0.31 9.41 -0.58
CA VAL A 129 1.57 9.55 0.17
C VAL A 129 2.68 8.95 -0.69
N MET A 130 3.78 9.64 -0.87
CA MET A 130 4.93 9.13 -1.63
C MET A 130 6.22 9.26 -0.83
N ASP A 131 7.16 8.32 -1.08
CA ASP A 131 8.49 8.35 -0.49
C ASP A 131 8.44 8.35 1.03
N ARG A 132 7.57 7.51 1.60
CA ARG A 132 7.43 7.33 3.05
C ARG A 132 7.34 5.86 3.40
N CYS A 133 7.83 5.49 4.58
CA CYS A 133 7.71 4.13 5.12
C CYS A 133 6.73 4.14 6.30
N PRO A 134 5.68 3.31 6.30
CA PRO A 134 4.74 3.26 7.42
C PRO A 134 5.42 3.03 8.78
N ALA A 135 6.45 2.18 8.84
CA ALA A 135 7.17 1.92 10.08
C ALA A 135 7.81 3.20 10.64
N VAL A 136 8.44 3.99 9.77
CA VAL A 136 9.05 5.27 10.14
C VAL A 136 7.98 6.25 10.63
N GLU A 137 6.86 6.32 9.93
CA GLU A 137 5.78 7.24 10.28
C GLU A 137 5.09 6.83 11.58
N TYR A 138 4.91 5.53 11.85
CA TYR A 138 4.43 5.08 13.16
C TYR A 138 5.37 5.53 14.28
N GLY A 139 6.68 5.37 14.10
CA GLY A 139 7.67 5.79 15.10
C GLY A 139 7.72 7.29 15.29
N ARG A 140 7.43 8.07 14.24
CA ARG A 140 7.52 9.53 14.27
C ARG A 140 6.24 10.20 14.79
N LEU A 141 5.06 9.61 14.51
CA LEU A 141 3.76 10.25 14.74
C LEU A 141 2.98 9.68 15.92
N PHE A 142 3.41 8.57 16.47
CA PHE A 142 2.78 7.91 17.61
C PHE A 142 3.79 7.72 18.77
#